data_3ebd611c52f8d347f0ad46716a061d3e
#
_entry.id   3ebd611c52f8d347f0ad46716a061d3e
#
_cell.length_a   1.000
_cell.length_b   1.000
_cell.length_c   1.000
_cell.angle_alpha   90.00
_cell.angle_beta   90.00
_cell.angle_gamma   90.00
#
_symmetry.space_group_name_H-M   'P 1'
#
loop_
_entity.id
_entity.type
_entity.pdbx_description
1 polymer ?
#
loop_
_entity_poly.entity_id
_entity_poly.type
_entity_poly.pdbx_seq_one_letter_code
_entity_poly.pdbx_strand_id
1 'polypeptide(L)'
;MKRKVAMAMVAAMAVGSLAVPVMAEDGAAGGKIGISMPTQSLERWNRDGSYLQKQFEDAGYEVELTYSDNETDRQVNDIQNLISDGVNLLVVAAIDGEALNTVMDEAADAGIPVISYDRLIKSCLLYTSDAADD
;
A
#
# COMPACT_ATOMS: atom_id res chain seq x y z
N MET A 1 -67.77 -25.09 35.98
CA MET A 1 -68.02 -23.82 35.26
C MET A 1 -66.81 -23.42 34.44
N LYS A 2 -67.06 -23.36 33.20
CA LYS A 2 -66.02 -23.24 32.19
C LYS A 2 -65.63 -21.79 31.99
N ARG A 3 -64.34 -21.47 32.17
CA ARG A 3 -63.81 -20.21 31.69
C ARG A 3 -62.73 -20.47 30.65
N LYS A 4 -63.07 -20.16 29.47
CA LYS A 4 -62.12 -20.16 28.34
C LYS A 4 -61.31 -18.89 28.45
N VAL A 5 -60.03 -19.05 28.68
CA VAL A 5 -59.08 -17.96 28.56
C VAL A 5 -58.54 -18.00 27.15
N ALA A 6 -58.91 -17.00 26.39
CA ALA A 6 -58.35 -16.79 25.06
C ALA A 6 -56.92 -16.27 25.21
N MET A 7 -56.03 -17.06 24.75
CA MET A 7 -54.59 -16.70 24.72
C MET A 7 -54.33 -15.95 23.41
N ALA A 8 -54.17 -14.65 23.53
CA ALA A 8 -53.74 -13.83 22.42
C ALA A 8 -52.20 -13.99 22.27
N MET A 9 -51.80 -14.70 21.24
CA MET A 9 -50.40 -14.71 20.82
C MET A 9 -50.10 -13.41 20.11
N VAL A 10 -49.36 -12.54 20.78
CA VAL A 10 -48.68 -11.44 20.12
C VAL A 10 -47.32 -11.98 19.65
N ALA A 11 -47.28 -12.26 18.35
CA ALA A 11 -45.99 -12.54 17.70
C ALA A 11 -45.25 -11.21 17.54
N ALA A 12 -44.35 -10.93 18.48
CA ALA A 12 -43.39 -9.86 18.30
C ALA A 12 -42.31 -10.37 17.34
N MET A 13 -42.41 -9.98 16.08
CA MET A 13 -41.30 -10.09 15.12
C MET A 13 -40.25 -9.07 15.54
N ALA A 14 -39.28 -9.53 16.32
CA ALA A 14 -38.02 -8.81 16.50
C ALA A 14 -37.27 -8.92 15.18
N VAL A 15 -37.31 -7.86 14.38
CA VAL A 15 -36.39 -7.64 13.30
C VAL A 15 -35.07 -7.35 13.98
N GLY A 16 -34.29 -8.40 14.20
CA GLY A 16 -32.91 -8.29 14.61
C GLY A 16 -32.11 -7.63 13.49
N SER A 17 -31.93 -6.34 13.58
CA SER A 17 -30.87 -5.67 12.86
C SER A 17 -29.57 -6.27 13.35
N LEU A 18 -29.02 -7.20 12.58
CA LEU A 18 -27.63 -7.59 12.72
C LEU A 18 -26.80 -6.36 12.33
N ALA A 19 -26.60 -5.48 13.27
CA ALA A 19 -25.49 -4.55 13.22
C ALA A 19 -24.23 -5.40 13.26
N VAL A 20 -23.71 -5.74 12.08
CA VAL A 20 -22.34 -6.22 11.96
C VAL A 20 -21.49 -5.08 12.54
N PRO A 21 -20.76 -5.30 13.63
CA PRO A 21 -19.77 -4.31 14.01
C PRO A 21 -18.82 -4.23 12.84
N VAL A 22 -18.85 -3.13 12.10
CA VAL A 22 -17.73 -2.73 11.26
C VAL A 22 -16.62 -2.49 12.27
N MET A 23 -15.80 -3.50 12.48
CA MET A 23 -14.52 -3.29 13.10
C MET A 23 -13.77 -2.37 12.16
N ALA A 24 -13.73 -1.09 12.50
CA ALA A 24 -12.69 -0.22 12.01
C ALA A 24 -11.41 -0.83 12.57
N GLU A 25 -10.75 -1.66 11.77
CA GLU A 25 -9.36 -1.98 12.01
C GLU A 25 -8.65 -0.63 12.04
N ASP A 26 -8.00 -0.32 13.16
CA ASP A 26 -7.05 0.79 13.29
C ASP A 26 -5.79 0.49 12.46
N GLY A 27 -5.98 0.20 11.19
CA GLY A 27 -5.01 0.14 10.15
C GLY A 27 -5.37 1.21 9.14
N ALA A 28 -4.39 1.87 8.55
CA ALA A 28 -4.62 2.87 7.52
C ALA A 28 -5.64 2.33 6.51
N ALA A 29 -6.71 3.07 6.30
CA ALA A 29 -7.86 2.65 5.50
C ALA A 29 -7.52 2.30 4.05
N GLY A 30 -6.31 2.66 3.58
CA GLY A 30 -5.79 2.45 2.24
C GLY A 30 -4.74 1.34 2.11
N GLY A 31 -4.29 0.72 3.20
CA GLY A 31 -3.18 -0.25 3.18
C GLY A 31 -1.79 0.41 3.34
N LYS A 32 -0.73 -0.33 3.03
CA LYS A 32 0.67 0.08 3.24
C LYS A 32 1.37 0.34 1.90
N ILE A 33 2.09 1.46 1.81
CA ILE A 33 2.86 1.86 0.62
C ILE A 33 4.34 1.89 0.98
N GLY A 34 5.16 1.22 0.18
CA GLY A 34 6.61 1.30 0.26
C GLY A 34 7.16 2.29 -0.74
N ILE A 35 8.07 3.16 -0.30
CA ILE A 35 8.76 4.14 -1.16
C ILE A 35 10.26 3.89 -1.04
N SER A 36 10.93 3.66 -2.16
CA SER A 36 12.37 3.49 -2.23
C SER A 36 13.01 4.60 -3.05
N MET A 37 13.83 5.42 -2.39
CA MET A 37 14.54 6.55 -2.97
C MET A 37 16.05 6.30 -3.01
N PRO A 38 16.78 6.86 -3.99
CA PRO A 38 18.22 6.62 -4.16
C PRO A 38 19.05 7.05 -2.97
N THR A 39 18.83 8.26 -2.48
CA THR A 39 19.63 8.81 -1.38
C THR A 39 18.94 9.99 -0.71
N GLN A 40 19.17 10.14 0.59
CA GLN A 40 18.73 11.30 1.36
C GLN A 40 19.67 12.51 1.20
N SER A 41 20.91 12.28 0.77
CA SER A 41 21.94 13.33 0.68
C SER A 41 21.65 14.36 -0.42
N LEU A 42 20.90 14.00 -1.44
CA LEU A 42 20.44 14.94 -2.46
C LEU A 42 19.11 15.53 -2.05
N GLU A 43 19.05 16.83 -1.92
CA GLU A 43 17.87 17.59 -1.51
C GLU A 43 16.61 17.21 -2.32
N ARG A 44 16.78 16.96 -3.61
CA ARG A 44 15.69 16.53 -4.49
C ARG A 44 15.01 15.26 -3.96
N TRP A 45 15.78 14.20 -3.72
CA TRP A 45 15.22 12.91 -3.28
C TRP A 45 14.66 12.98 -1.87
N ASN A 46 15.30 13.75 -0.99
CA ASN A 46 14.80 13.99 0.35
C ASN A 46 13.45 14.72 0.31
N ARG A 47 13.36 15.77 -0.50
CA ARG A 47 12.12 16.53 -0.68
C ARG A 47 11.01 15.68 -1.32
N ASP A 48 11.34 15.00 -2.42
CA ASP A 48 10.35 14.21 -3.17
C ASP A 48 9.87 13.02 -2.34
N GLY A 49 10.74 12.32 -1.65
CA GLY A 49 10.39 11.22 -0.74
C GLY A 49 9.47 11.68 0.39
N SER A 50 9.84 12.76 1.06
CA SER A 50 9.04 13.31 2.16
C SER A 50 7.68 13.84 1.67
N TYR A 51 7.64 14.42 0.48
CA TYR A 51 6.40 14.90 -0.13
C TYR A 51 5.46 13.74 -0.45
N LEU A 52 5.95 12.69 -1.11
CA LEU A 52 5.16 11.50 -1.42
C LEU A 52 4.66 10.82 -0.15
N GLN A 53 5.54 10.65 0.85
CA GLN A 53 5.14 10.09 2.14
C GLN A 53 3.97 10.86 2.73
N LYS A 54 4.10 12.18 2.84
CA LYS A 54 3.04 13.03 3.39
C LYS A 54 1.74 12.92 2.59
N GLN A 55 1.79 12.93 1.27
CA GLN A 55 0.59 12.85 0.43
C GLN A 55 -0.16 11.54 0.62
N PHE A 56 0.56 10.42 0.70
CA PHE A 56 -0.06 9.12 0.94
C PHE A 56 -0.58 8.98 2.38
N GLU A 57 0.14 9.48 3.37
CA GLU A 57 -0.33 9.49 4.77
C GLU A 57 -1.60 10.35 4.92
N ASP A 58 -1.63 11.54 4.30
CA ASP A 58 -2.81 12.42 4.29
C ASP A 58 -4.02 11.75 3.58
N ALA A 59 -3.76 10.83 2.65
CA ALA A 59 -4.79 10.04 1.96
C ALA A 59 -5.23 8.79 2.75
N GLY A 60 -4.64 8.52 3.91
CA GLY A 60 -5.02 7.43 4.80
C GLY A 60 -4.23 6.13 4.61
N TYR A 61 -3.07 6.19 3.95
CA TYR A 61 -2.16 5.05 3.81
C TYR A 61 -1.09 5.05 4.90
N GLU A 62 -0.66 3.86 5.29
CA GLU A 62 0.60 3.69 6.01
C GLU A 62 1.76 3.74 5.01
N VAL A 63 2.82 4.49 5.31
CA VAL A 63 3.94 4.68 4.39
C VAL A 63 5.25 4.29 5.04
N GLU A 64 6.03 3.48 4.34
CA GLU A 64 7.40 3.17 4.68
C GLU A 64 8.35 3.72 3.62
N LEU A 65 9.17 4.69 4.01
CA LEU A 65 10.11 5.40 3.13
C LEU A 65 11.54 4.94 3.44
N THR A 66 12.24 4.49 2.41
CA THR A 66 13.65 4.06 2.50
C THR A 66 14.55 4.90 1.60
N TYR A 67 15.80 5.06 2.02
CA TYR A 67 16.87 5.69 1.26
C TYR A 67 18.10 4.77 1.24
N SER A 68 18.61 4.50 0.05
CA SER A 68 19.63 3.46 -0.16
C SER A 68 21.05 4.00 -0.34
N ASP A 69 21.29 5.27 -0.03
CA ASP A 69 22.60 5.96 -0.07
C ASP A 69 23.37 5.82 -1.40
N ASN A 70 22.63 5.74 -2.53
CA ASN A 70 23.12 5.47 -3.88
C ASN A 70 23.84 4.11 -4.02
N GLU A 71 23.58 3.18 -3.13
CA GLU A 71 24.08 1.81 -3.21
C GLU A 71 23.00 0.90 -3.79
N THR A 72 23.25 0.33 -4.97
CA THR A 72 22.29 -0.51 -5.69
C THR A 72 21.93 -1.76 -4.91
N ASP A 73 22.91 -2.46 -4.34
CA ASP A 73 22.66 -3.67 -3.53
C ASP A 73 21.81 -3.35 -2.29
N ARG A 74 22.02 -2.19 -1.70
CA ARG A 74 21.19 -1.73 -0.58
C ARG A 74 19.76 -1.47 -1.03
N GLN A 75 19.57 -0.85 -2.21
CA GLN A 75 18.23 -0.61 -2.73
C GLN A 75 17.48 -1.93 -3.00
N VAL A 76 18.14 -2.94 -3.55
CA VAL A 76 17.56 -4.28 -3.71
C VAL A 76 17.10 -4.84 -2.37
N ASN A 77 17.97 -4.80 -1.35
CA ASN A 77 17.62 -5.28 -0.01
C ASN A 77 16.47 -4.48 0.64
N ASP A 78 16.49 -3.16 0.50
CA ASP A 78 15.42 -2.29 1.03
C ASP A 78 14.07 -2.63 0.39
N ILE A 79 14.03 -2.85 -0.92
CA ILE A 79 12.81 -3.26 -1.62
C ILE A 79 12.35 -4.65 -1.21
N GLN A 80 13.28 -5.61 -1.04
CA GLN A 80 12.95 -6.95 -0.53
C GLN A 80 12.34 -6.89 0.87
N ASN A 81 12.84 -6.01 1.73
CA ASN A 81 12.25 -5.79 3.05
C ASN A 81 10.83 -5.24 2.94
N LEU A 82 10.60 -4.23 2.08
CA LEU A 82 9.26 -3.68 1.84
C LEU A 82 8.27 -4.75 1.33
N ILE A 83 8.71 -5.63 0.43
CA ILE A 83 7.91 -6.77 -0.05
C ILE A 83 7.57 -7.70 1.11
N SER A 84 8.56 -8.03 1.95
CA SER A 84 8.39 -8.93 3.10
C SER A 84 7.47 -8.32 4.17
N ASP A 85 7.47 -7.00 4.31
CA ASP A 85 6.59 -6.27 5.23
C ASP A 85 5.14 -6.15 4.72
N GLY A 86 4.88 -6.67 3.52
CA GLY A 86 3.54 -6.79 2.98
C GLY A 86 2.96 -5.47 2.47
N VAL A 87 3.77 -4.62 1.86
CA VAL A 87 3.27 -3.41 1.20
C VAL A 87 2.31 -3.76 0.06
N ASN A 88 1.33 -2.91 -0.16
CA ASN A 88 0.32 -3.09 -1.20
C ASN A 88 0.70 -2.38 -2.51
N LEU A 89 1.64 -1.47 -2.46
CA LEU A 89 2.17 -0.69 -3.57
C LEU A 89 3.63 -0.33 -3.29
N LEU A 90 4.47 -0.38 -4.33
CA LEU A 90 5.83 0.13 -4.31
C LEU A 90 5.97 1.35 -5.23
N VAL A 91 6.63 2.38 -4.73
CA VAL A 91 7.09 3.53 -5.53
C VAL A 91 8.60 3.55 -5.49
N VAL A 92 9.25 3.37 -6.62
CA VAL A 92 10.69 3.16 -6.72
C VAL A 92 11.34 4.17 -7.65
N ALA A 93 12.26 4.98 -7.13
CA ALA A 93 13.21 5.76 -7.91
C ALA A 93 14.51 4.98 -8.02
N ALA A 94 14.73 4.29 -9.12
CA ALA A 94 15.84 3.35 -9.29
C ALA A 94 17.20 4.05 -9.30
N ILE A 95 18.17 3.51 -8.57
CA ILE A 95 19.59 3.85 -8.72
C ILE A 95 20.08 3.27 -10.05
N ASP A 96 19.83 1.98 -10.26
CA ASP A 96 20.08 1.25 -11.50
C ASP A 96 18.87 0.37 -11.84
N GLY A 97 18.17 0.72 -12.91
CA GLY A 97 16.95 0.03 -13.29
C GLY A 97 17.15 -1.42 -13.75
N GLU A 98 18.34 -1.77 -14.27
CA GLU A 98 18.64 -3.14 -14.69
C GLU A 98 18.93 -4.04 -13.48
N ALA A 99 19.64 -3.52 -12.49
CA ALA A 99 19.95 -4.26 -11.28
C ALA A 99 18.71 -4.60 -10.44
N LEU A 100 17.63 -3.85 -10.59
CA LEU A 100 16.38 -4.06 -9.87
C LEU A 100 15.46 -5.12 -10.53
N ASN A 101 15.75 -5.62 -11.71
CA ASN A 101 14.86 -6.53 -12.44
C ASN A 101 14.44 -7.75 -11.60
N THR A 102 15.37 -8.38 -10.90
CA THR A 102 15.06 -9.57 -10.09
C THR A 102 14.11 -9.24 -8.95
N VAL A 103 14.32 -8.14 -8.24
CA VAL A 103 13.44 -7.75 -7.13
C VAL A 103 12.09 -7.22 -7.62
N MET A 104 12.03 -6.71 -8.85
CA MET A 104 10.76 -6.36 -9.49
C MET A 104 9.95 -7.61 -9.83
N ASP A 105 10.60 -8.70 -10.26
CA ASP A 105 9.94 -9.98 -10.47
C ASP A 105 9.41 -10.55 -9.14
N GLU A 106 10.18 -10.41 -8.05
CA GLU A 106 9.72 -10.77 -6.70
C GLU A 106 8.47 -9.98 -6.27
N ALA A 107 8.42 -8.68 -6.55
CA ALA A 107 7.24 -7.85 -6.28
C ALA A 107 6.03 -8.31 -7.10
N ALA A 108 6.24 -8.63 -8.37
CA ALA A 108 5.20 -9.14 -9.25
C ALA A 108 4.65 -10.49 -8.79
N ASP A 109 5.52 -11.42 -8.39
CA ASP A 109 5.13 -12.72 -7.84
C ASP A 109 4.33 -12.58 -6.54
N ALA A 110 4.62 -11.56 -5.75
CA ALA A 110 3.86 -11.20 -4.56
C ALA A 110 2.56 -10.44 -4.86
N GLY A 111 2.28 -10.12 -6.12
CA GLY A 111 1.10 -9.35 -6.53
C GLY A 111 1.15 -7.86 -6.17
N ILE A 112 2.35 -7.31 -5.95
CA ILE A 112 2.57 -5.92 -5.57
C ILE A 112 2.81 -5.07 -6.83
N PRO A 113 1.93 -4.11 -7.16
CA PRO A 113 2.17 -3.18 -8.25
C PRO A 113 3.33 -2.24 -7.92
N VAL A 114 4.11 -1.87 -8.92
CA VAL A 114 5.26 -0.98 -8.79
C VAL A 114 5.10 0.24 -9.69
N ILE A 115 5.27 1.42 -9.12
CA ILE A 115 5.37 2.68 -9.86
C ILE A 115 6.85 3.05 -9.96
N SER A 116 7.33 3.15 -11.19
CA SER A 116 8.66 3.68 -11.48
C SER A 116 8.63 5.20 -11.44
N TYR A 117 9.32 5.80 -10.47
CA TYR A 117 9.34 7.23 -10.27
C TYR A 117 10.61 7.85 -10.85
N ASP A 118 10.45 8.85 -11.73
CA ASP A 118 11.53 9.63 -12.38
C ASP A 118 12.48 8.82 -13.30
N ARG A 119 12.81 7.59 -12.96
CA ARG A 119 13.72 6.74 -13.72
C ARG A 119 13.05 5.45 -14.15
N LEU A 120 13.13 5.16 -15.45
CA LEU A 120 12.51 3.99 -16.02
C LEU A 120 13.16 2.69 -15.54
N ILE A 121 12.35 1.79 -15.02
CA ILE A 121 12.72 0.39 -14.77
C ILE A 121 12.11 -0.43 -15.91
N LYS A 122 12.92 -1.11 -16.69
CA LYS A 122 12.46 -1.89 -17.83
C LYS A 122 12.01 -3.28 -17.40
N SER A 123 10.83 -3.37 -16.80
CA SER A 123 10.18 -4.65 -16.49
C SER A 123 8.78 -4.67 -17.08
N CYS A 124 8.32 -5.84 -17.55
CA CYS A 124 7.04 -6.00 -18.24
C CYS A 124 5.81 -5.74 -17.39
N LEU A 125 5.96 -5.56 -16.08
CA LEU A 125 4.86 -5.50 -15.10
C LEU A 125 4.75 -4.16 -14.40
N LEU A 126 5.47 -3.15 -14.89
CA LEU A 126 5.52 -1.83 -14.29
C LEU A 126 4.47 -0.90 -14.88
N TYR A 127 3.80 -0.19 -14.00
CA TYR A 127 3.14 1.05 -14.36
C TYR A 127 4.18 2.16 -14.32
N THR A 128 4.56 2.69 -15.47
CA THR A 128 5.37 3.90 -15.53
C THR A 128 4.45 5.10 -15.39
N SER A 129 4.76 5.98 -14.44
CA SER A 129 4.23 7.33 -14.54
C SER A 129 5.00 8.03 -15.65
N ASP A 130 4.51 7.92 -16.85
CA ASP A 130 5.00 8.67 -17.97
C ASP A 130 4.47 10.11 -17.84
N ALA A 131 5.28 10.94 -17.21
CA ALA A 131 5.00 12.35 -17.04
C ALA A 131 5.85 13.16 -18.01
N ALA A 132 6.10 12.66 -19.20
CA ALA A 132 6.86 13.43 -20.18
C ALA A 132 6.54 12.94 -21.58
N ASP A 133 5.40 13.30 -22.08
CA ASP A 133 5.22 13.52 -23.50
C ASP A 133 4.75 14.94 -23.72
N ASP A 134 5.73 15.77 -24.07
CA ASP A 134 5.57 16.94 -24.94
C ASP A 134 6.85 17.22 -25.71
#